data_47cad53cbfb20bcae75a4298bcaeac93
#
_entry.id   47cad53cbfb20bcae75a4298bcaeac93
#
_cell.length_a   1.000
_cell.length_b   1.000
_cell.length_c   1.000
_cell.angle_alpha   90.00
_cell.angle_beta   90.00
_cell.angle_gamma   90.00
#
_symmetry.space_group_name_H-M   'P 1'
#
loop_
_entity.id
_entity.type
_entity.pdbx_description
1 polymer ?
#
loop_
_entity_poly.entity_id
_entity_poly.type
_entity_poly.pdbx_seq_one_letter_code
_entity_poly.pdbx_strand_id
1 'polypeptide(L)'
;MHCFRYKLNHDYGLAPNPFGGIMTLAVCKGDIRKNKNLAVGDWIIGTGSKKMNMLNQLIYAMRVDGWMSFDDYWNDPKYAFKKPVLNGSLAQMYGDNIYHTGVDGVVIQEPCAHSKKDNTVNLKHLKRDVKGKNVIFSHHFFYFGCNAPKVPKDLISICCTSRNYSYKKVSEDLIKDFLSWLESKYTVGIHGDPCNWKEFNLPKLDIYDDGIE
;
A
#
# COMPACT_ATOMS: atom_id res chain seq x y z
N MET A 1 -10.90 0.30 18.26
CA MET A 1 -9.84 0.49 17.25
C MET A 1 -9.43 -0.88 16.72
N HIS A 2 -9.43 -1.05 15.38
CA HIS A 2 -8.98 -2.28 14.76
C HIS A 2 -7.59 -2.08 14.13
N CYS A 3 -6.87 -3.18 13.93
CA CYS A 3 -5.59 -3.20 13.23
C CYS A 3 -5.63 -4.25 12.11
N PHE A 4 -5.69 -3.78 10.87
CA PHE A 4 -5.64 -4.60 9.67
C PHE A 4 -4.20 -4.90 9.32
N ARG A 5 -3.81 -6.16 9.31
CA ARG A 5 -2.40 -6.58 9.19
C ARG A 5 -2.23 -7.56 8.05
N TYR A 6 -1.16 -7.42 7.29
CA TYR A 6 -0.81 -8.37 6.25
C TYR A 6 0.70 -8.45 6.00
N LYS A 7 1.13 -9.48 5.26
CA LYS A 7 2.52 -9.63 4.82
C LYS A 7 2.69 -9.09 3.41
N LEU A 8 3.77 -8.36 3.19
CA LEU A 8 4.22 -7.97 1.86
C LEU A 8 5.19 -9.04 1.32
N ASN A 9 5.06 -9.34 0.04
CA ASN A 9 5.99 -10.22 -0.68
C ASN A 9 6.92 -9.43 -1.61
N HIS A 10 6.64 -8.16 -1.80
CA HIS A 10 7.39 -7.16 -2.55
C HIS A 10 6.91 -5.78 -2.11
N ASP A 11 7.75 -4.78 -2.34
CA ASP A 11 7.45 -3.40 -2.01
C ASP A 11 8.10 -2.48 -3.05
N TYR A 12 7.27 -1.88 -3.90
CA TYR A 12 7.65 -0.92 -4.94
C TYR A 12 7.20 0.51 -4.61
N GLY A 13 6.60 0.74 -3.44
CA GLY A 13 6.00 2.02 -3.12
C GLY A 13 4.72 2.32 -3.92
N LEU A 14 4.04 1.26 -4.41
CA LEU A 14 2.78 1.36 -5.16
C LEU A 14 1.56 1.09 -4.27
N ALA A 15 1.64 0.08 -3.40
CA ALA A 15 0.53 -0.37 -2.56
C ALA A 15 0.99 -0.83 -1.17
N PRO A 16 1.09 0.12 -0.23
CA PRO A 16 0.70 1.54 -0.30
C PRO A 16 1.70 2.43 -1.05
N ASN A 17 1.21 3.60 -1.50
CA ASN A 17 2.04 4.65 -2.06
C ASN A 17 2.29 5.73 -1.00
N PRO A 18 3.54 5.90 -0.49
CA PRO A 18 3.84 6.80 0.62
C PRO A 18 4.19 8.23 0.19
N PHE A 19 4.34 8.50 -1.12
CA PHE A 19 4.97 9.72 -1.61
C PHE A 19 4.03 10.94 -1.55
N GLY A 20 4.63 12.15 -1.50
CA GLY A 20 3.91 13.41 -1.55
C GLY A 20 3.22 13.81 -0.24
N GLY A 21 3.72 13.35 0.92
CA GLY A 21 3.20 13.76 2.25
C GLY A 21 1.88 13.08 2.66
N ILE A 22 1.33 12.23 1.80
CA ILE A 22 0.12 11.45 2.09
C ILE A 22 0.31 10.01 1.61
N MET A 23 0.04 9.07 2.50
CA MET A 23 0.03 7.66 2.11
C MET A 23 -1.33 7.27 1.57
N THR A 24 -1.34 6.57 0.42
CA THR A 24 -2.57 6.07 -0.20
C THR A 24 -2.50 4.56 -0.43
N LEU A 25 -3.64 3.90 -0.33
CA LEU A 25 -3.82 2.50 -0.69
C LEU A 25 -4.97 2.45 -1.72
N ALA A 26 -4.64 2.66 -2.99
CA ALA A 26 -5.59 2.72 -4.09
C ALA A 26 -5.70 1.41 -4.85
N VAL A 27 -4.61 0.64 -4.89
CA VAL A 27 -4.53 -0.63 -5.64
C VAL A 27 -4.25 -1.80 -4.70
N CYS A 28 -4.37 -3.02 -5.19
CA CYS A 28 -4.21 -4.22 -4.34
C CYS A 28 -5.14 -4.23 -3.11
N LYS A 29 -4.96 -5.17 -2.21
CA LYS A 29 -5.67 -5.26 -0.90
C LYS A 29 -7.15 -4.86 -0.92
N GLY A 30 -7.85 -5.16 -2.01
CA GLY A 30 -9.26 -4.81 -2.19
C GLY A 30 -10.16 -5.29 -1.06
N ASP A 31 -9.83 -6.42 -0.42
CA ASP A 31 -10.60 -6.92 0.72
C ASP A 31 -10.44 -6.09 1.99
N ILE A 32 -9.33 -5.38 2.16
CA ILE A 32 -9.16 -4.39 3.23
C ILE A 32 -9.91 -3.11 2.85
N ARG A 33 -9.71 -2.60 1.63
CA ARG A 33 -10.28 -1.33 1.16
C ARG A 33 -11.81 -1.30 1.15
N LYS A 34 -12.46 -2.46 0.94
CA LYS A 34 -13.92 -2.60 0.98
C LYS A 34 -14.46 -3.17 2.28
N ASN A 35 -13.61 -3.37 3.30
CA ASN A 35 -14.06 -4.02 4.53
C ASN A 35 -14.96 -3.08 5.32
N LYS A 36 -16.20 -3.51 5.53
CA LYS A 36 -17.22 -2.72 6.25
C LYS A 36 -16.92 -2.47 7.73
N ASN A 37 -15.96 -3.20 8.30
CA ASN A 37 -15.50 -2.96 9.68
C ASN A 37 -14.29 -2.02 9.75
N LEU A 38 -13.79 -1.53 8.60
CA LEU A 38 -12.75 -0.52 8.57
C LEU A 38 -13.35 0.84 8.89
N ALA A 39 -12.75 1.54 9.84
CA ALA A 39 -13.21 2.85 10.29
C ALA A 39 -12.05 3.86 10.32
N VAL A 40 -12.39 5.14 10.30
CA VAL A 40 -11.42 6.22 10.58
C VAL A 40 -10.84 6.01 11.97
N GLY A 41 -9.51 6.16 12.10
CA GLY A 41 -8.75 5.86 13.30
C GLY A 41 -8.25 4.42 13.42
N ASP A 42 -8.70 3.49 12.59
CA ASP A 42 -8.11 2.16 12.50
C ASP A 42 -6.71 2.21 11.86
N TRP A 43 -5.94 1.15 12.06
CA TRP A 43 -4.59 1.04 11.51
C TRP A 43 -4.48 -0.05 10.45
N ILE A 44 -3.67 0.20 9.44
CA ILE A 44 -3.26 -0.80 8.46
C ILE A 44 -1.75 -0.98 8.58
N ILE A 45 -1.30 -2.23 8.81
CA ILE A 45 0.10 -2.55 9.04
C ILE A 45 0.56 -3.58 8.01
N GLY A 46 1.65 -3.25 7.34
CA GLY A 46 2.36 -4.14 6.43
C GLY A 46 3.69 -4.58 7.00
N THR A 47 3.88 -5.90 7.16
CA THR A 47 5.15 -6.48 7.59
C THR A 47 5.79 -7.30 6.49
N GLY A 48 7.11 -7.38 6.49
CA GLY A 48 7.84 -8.16 5.52
C GLY A 48 7.60 -9.67 5.66
N SER A 49 7.84 -10.41 4.59
CA SER A 49 7.70 -11.86 4.52
C SER A 49 9.05 -12.58 4.41
N LYS A 50 9.03 -13.91 4.48
CA LYS A 50 10.19 -14.75 4.18
C LYS A 50 10.69 -14.55 2.74
N LYS A 51 9.78 -14.32 1.77
CA LYS A 51 10.14 -14.07 0.37
C LYS A 51 11.02 -12.83 0.22
N MET A 52 10.77 -11.80 1.03
CA MET A 52 11.59 -10.59 1.06
C MET A 52 12.84 -10.70 1.97
N ASN A 53 13.03 -11.82 2.65
CA ASN A 53 14.02 -11.97 3.73
C ASN A 53 13.87 -10.90 4.85
N MET A 54 12.63 -10.47 5.10
CA MET A 54 12.28 -9.38 6.04
C MET A 54 11.21 -9.82 7.06
N LEU A 55 11.25 -11.10 7.46
CA LEU A 55 10.25 -11.63 8.40
C LEU A 55 10.26 -10.82 9.71
N ASN A 56 9.05 -10.46 10.18
CA ASN A 56 8.82 -9.69 11.40
C ASN A 56 9.46 -8.29 11.38
N GLN A 57 9.68 -7.72 10.20
CA GLN A 57 10.09 -6.33 10.05
C GLN A 57 8.89 -5.50 9.60
N LEU A 58 8.77 -4.29 10.15
CA LEU A 58 7.69 -3.36 9.86
C LEU A 58 8.02 -2.58 8.59
N ILE A 59 7.35 -2.88 7.48
CA ILE A 59 7.51 -2.12 6.23
C ILE A 59 6.79 -0.78 6.31
N TYR A 60 5.55 -0.80 6.83
CA TYR A 60 4.78 0.42 7.06
C TYR A 60 3.67 0.23 8.10
N ALA A 61 3.24 1.35 8.67
CA ALA A 61 1.99 1.46 9.42
C ALA A 61 1.30 2.76 9.01
N MET A 62 -0.01 2.72 8.76
CA MET A 62 -0.80 3.89 8.45
C MET A 62 -2.10 3.91 9.25
N ARG A 63 -2.44 5.07 9.84
CA ARG A 63 -3.74 5.30 10.43
C ARG A 63 -4.73 5.64 9.31
N VAL A 64 -5.90 5.09 9.33
CA VAL A 64 -6.95 5.42 8.37
C VAL A 64 -7.52 6.80 8.70
N ASP A 65 -7.26 7.80 7.87
CA ASP A 65 -7.84 9.14 8.02
C ASP A 65 -9.14 9.28 7.22
N GLY A 66 -9.35 8.42 6.23
CA GLY A 66 -10.57 8.39 5.42
C GLY A 66 -10.40 7.53 4.18
N TRP A 67 -11.43 7.60 3.35
CA TRP A 67 -11.43 6.99 2.02
C TRP A 67 -12.24 7.84 1.05
N MET A 68 -11.97 7.63 -0.24
CA MET A 68 -12.65 8.31 -1.33
C MET A 68 -12.90 7.35 -2.49
N SER A 69 -13.74 7.71 -3.44
CA SER A 69 -13.90 6.96 -4.69
C SER A 69 -12.65 7.07 -5.58
N PHE A 70 -12.53 6.19 -6.57
CA PHE A 70 -11.48 6.33 -7.59
C PHE A 70 -11.62 7.63 -8.38
N ASP A 71 -12.86 8.04 -8.68
CA ASP A 71 -13.14 9.25 -9.46
C ASP A 71 -12.82 10.51 -8.65
N ASP A 72 -13.13 10.56 -7.35
CA ASP A 72 -12.70 11.65 -6.48
C ASP A 72 -11.18 11.73 -6.41
N TYR A 73 -10.50 10.58 -6.29
CA TYR A 73 -9.05 10.51 -6.26
C TYR A 73 -8.41 10.97 -7.56
N TRP A 74 -9.01 10.61 -8.71
CA TRP A 74 -8.53 10.98 -10.02
C TRP A 74 -8.72 12.47 -10.34
N ASN A 75 -9.88 13.02 -9.97
CA ASN A 75 -10.30 14.37 -10.37
C ASN A 75 -9.80 15.47 -9.41
N ASP A 76 -9.45 15.15 -8.15
CA ASP A 76 -8.94 16.13 -7.21
C ASP A 76 -7.48 16.50 -7.54
N PRO A 77 -7.21 17.78 -7.91
CA PRO A 77 -5.87 18.25 -8.29
C PRO A 77 -4.79 17.99 -7.24
N LYS A 78 -5.15 17.93 -5.96
CA LYS A 78 -4.20 17.67 -4.88
C LYS A 78 -3.57 16.28 -4.95
N TYR A 79 -4.15 15.34 -5.72
CA TYR A 79 -3.60 14.00 -5.96
C TYR A 79 -3.01 13.83 -7.35
N ALA A 80 -2.84 14.92 -8.13
CA ALA A 80 -2.29 14.85 -9.47
C ALA A 80 -0.88 14.22 -9.50
N PHE A 81 -0.06 14.48 -8.47
CA PHE A 81 1.28 13.90 -8.33
C PHE A 81 1.29 12.38 -8.05
N LYS A 82 0.13 11.79 -7.70
CA LYS A 82 -0.05 10.35 -7.55
C LYS A 82 -0.34 9.64 -8.88
N LYS A 83 -0.61 10.39 -9.97
CA LYS A 83 -0.78 9.82 -11.30
C LYS A 83 0.57 9.35 -11.84
N PRO A 84 0.67 8.15 -12.42
CA PRO A 84 1.95 7.63 -12.88
C PRO A 84 2.54 8.43 -14.04
N VAL A 85 3.83 8.64 -14.00
CA VAL A 85 4.63 9.18 -15.11
C VAL A 85 5.66 8.13 -15.49
N LEU A 86 5.40 7.38 -16.58
CA LEU A 86 6.16 6.17 -16.94
C LEU A 86 7.64 6.37 -17.19
N ASN A 87 8.03 7.54 -17.66
CA ASN A 87 9.43 7.95 -17.91
C ASN A 87 9.96 8.91 -16.83
N GLY A 88 9.26 9.03 -15.71
CA GLY A 88 9.64 9.86 -14.57
C GLY A 88 10.60 9.16 -13.61
N SER A 89 10.76 9.73 -12.42
CA SER A 89 11.47 9.09 -11.33
C SER A 89 10.74 7.81 -10.86
N LEU A 90 11.41 6.94 -10.10
CA LEU A 90 10.78 5.73 -9.56
C LEU A 90 9.51 6.04 -8.77
N ALA A 91 9.51 7.08 -7.94
CA ALA A 91 8.32 7.50 -7.20
C ALA A 91 7.15 7.88 -8.14
N GLN A 92 7.44 8.57 -9.25
CA GLN A 92 6.43 8.93 -10.24
C GLN A 92 5.95 7.74 -11.06
N MET A 93 6.85 6.79 -11.39
CA MET A 93 6.48 5.58 -12.14
C MET A 93 5.50 4.70 -11.36
N TYR A 94 5.63 4.66 -10.04
CA TYR A 94 4.78 3.87 -9.14
C TYR A 94 3.62 4.68 -8.57
N GLY A 95 3.17 5.74 -9.25
CA GLY A 95 1.92 6.42 -8.91
C GLY A 95 0.75 5.44 -8.88
N ASP A 96 -0.11 5.54 -7.87
CA ASP A 96 -1.23 4.62 -7.62
C ASP A 96 -2.60 5.18 -8.01
N ASN A 97 -2.66 6.43 -8.51
CA ASN A 97 -3.87 7.06 -9.02
C ASN A 97 -4.06 6.70 -10.50
N ILE A 98 -4.60 5.50 -10.75
CA ILE A 98 -4.60 4.84 -12.07
C ILE A 98 -5.98 4.38 -12.54
N TYR A 99 -7.02 4.54 -11.73
CA TYR A 99 -8.38 4.14 -12.08
C TYR A 99 -9.34 5.31 -12.01
N HIS A 100 -10.17 5.45 -13.03
CA HIS A 100 -11.25 6.43 -13.07
C HIS A 100 -12.35 5.96 -14.04
N THR A 101 -13.50 6.61 -14.00
CA THR A 101 -14.63 6.31 -14.89
C THR A 101 -14.56 7.19 -16.13
N GLY A 102 -14.63 6.56 -17.30
CA GLY A 102 -14.73 7.25 -18.59
C GLY A 102 -16.13 7.83 -18.83
N VAL A 103 -16.27 8.60 -19.90
CA VAL A 103 -17.53 9.26 -20.29
C VAL A 103 -18.64 8.26 -20.62
N ASP A 104 -18.28 7.04 -20.95
CA ASP A 104 -19.18 5.91 -21.22
C ASP A 104 -19.56 5.09 -19.96
N GLY A 105 -19.10 5.52 -18.80
CA GLY A 105 -19.32 4.83 -17.53
C GLY A 105 -18.42 3.61 -17.30
N VAL A 106 -17.49 3.33 -18.22
CA VAL A 106 -16.54 2.21 -18.08
C VAL A 106 -15.32 2.64 -17.28
N VAL A 107 -14.86 1.76 -16.39
CA VAL A 107 -13.64 2.04 -15.62
C VAL A 107 -12.41 1.91 -16.52
N ILE A 108 -11.63 2.95 -16.58
CA ILE A 108 -10.34 3.05 -17.28
C ILE A 108 -9.22 2.68 -16.32
N GLN A 109 -8.23 1.93 -16.82
CA GLN A 109 -6.91 1.78 -16.20
C GLN A 109 -5.91 2.57 -17.02
N GLU A 110 -5.31 3.58 -16.43
CA GLU A 110 -4.23 4.34 -17.07
C GLU A 110 -2.94 3.50 -17.19
N PRO A 111 -2.08 3.80 -18.17
CA PRO A 111 -0.77 3.18 -18.30
C PRO A 111 0.04 3.33 -17.01
N CYS A 112 0.42 2.21 -16.39
CA CYS A 112 0.99 2.17 -15.06
C CYS A 112 1.76 0.88 -14.81
N ALA A 113 2.30 0.75 -13.62
CA ALA A 113 2.97 -0.46 -13.17
C ALA A 113 2.07 -1.72 -13.15
N HIS A 114 0.75 -1.58 -13.12
CA HIS A 114 -0.22 -2.68 -13.23
C HIS A 114 -0.69 -2.97 -14.66
N SER A 115 -0.24 -2.23 -15.65
CA SER A 115 -0.53 -2.50 -17.07
C SER A 115 0.25 -3.72 -17.56
N LYS A 116 -0.10 -4.23 -18.75
CA LYS A 116 0.71 -5.22 -19.46
C LYS A 116 2.02 -4.57 -19.94
N LYS A 117 2.96 -5.39 -20.44
CA LYS A 117 4.26 -4.95 -20.96
C LYS A 117 4.17 -3.89 -22.06
N ASP A 118 3.13 -3.98 -22.89
CA ASP A 118 2.82 -3.03 -23.96
C ASP A 118 2.06 -1.78 -23.47
N ASN A 119 1.94 -1.58 -22.17
CA ASN A 119 1.15 -0.54 -21.51
C ASN A 119 -0.38 -0.64 -21.73
N THR A 120 -0.89 -1.72 -22.33
CA THR A 120 -2.32 -1.95 -22.45
C THR A 120 -2.94 -2.41 -21.13
N VAL A 121 -4.26 -2.33 -21.04
CA VAL A 121 -5.03 -2.67 -19.84
C VAL A 121 -4.78 -4.11 -19.41
N ASN A 122 -4.42 -4.30 -18.15
CA ASN A 122 -4.37 -5.60 -17.51
C ASN A 122 -5.71 -5.89 -16.81
N LEU A 123 -6.60 -6.59 -17.51
CA LEU A 123 -7.94 -6.89 -17.02
C LEU A 123 -7.96 -7.67 -15.68
N LYS A 124 -6.93 -8.48 -15.42
CA LYS A 124 -6.80 -9.22 -14.14
C LYS A 124 -6.60 -8.24 -13.00
N HIS A 125 -5.67 -7.28 -13.14
CA HIS A 125 -5.40 -6.25 -12.14
C HIS A 125 -6.57 -5.29 -12.00
N LEU A 126 -7.11 -4.78 -13.12
CA LEU A 126 -8.28 -3.91 -13.11
C LEU A 126 -9.43 -4.52 -12.31
N LYS A 127 -9.88 -5.75 -12.68
CA LYS A 127 -10.98 -6.43 -11.98
C LYS A 127 -10.72 -6.67 -10.50
N ARG A 128 -9.47 -6.99 -10.13
CA ARG A 128 -9.06 -7.20 -8.73
C ARG A 128 -9.11 -5.91 -7.94
N ASP A 129 -8.55 -4.83 -8.49
CA ASP A 129 -8.34 -3.59 -7.76
C ASP A 129 -9.63 -2.78 -7.61
N VAL A 130 -10.46 -2.71 -8.66
CA VAL A 130 -11.75 -1.98 -8.58
C VAL A 130 -12.76 -2.64 -7.64
N LYS A 131 -12.63 -3.95 -7.36
CA LYS A 131 -13.41 -4.60 -6.30
C LYS A 131 -13.20 -3.99 -4.91
N GLY A 132 -12.10 -3.29 -4.69
CA GLY A 132 -11.81 -2.59 -3.45
C GLY A 132 -12.67 -1.36 -3.23
N LYS A 133 -13.31 -0.84 -4.26
CA LYS A 133 -14.24 0.32 -4.31
C LYS A 133 -13.62 1.66 -3.87
N ASN A 134 -12.80 1.65 -2.82
CA ASN A 134 -12.28 2.86 -2.17
C ASN A 134 -10.77 2.97 -2.31
N VAL A 135 -10.30 4.20 -2.31
CA VAL A 135 -8.92 4.59 -2.03
C VAL A 135 -8.83 5.00 -0.57
N ILE A 136 -8.00 4.34 0.23
CA ILE A 136 -7.77 4.71 1.63
C ILE A 136 -6.60 5.69 1.66
N PHE A 137 -6.67 6.71 2.53
CA PHE A 137 -5.58 7.67 2.70
C PHE A 137 -5.23 7.92 4.17
N SER A 138 -4.00 8.37 4.38
CA SER A 138 -3.44 8.70 5.69
C SER A 138 -2.43 9.84 5.60
N HIS A 139 -2.54 10.82 6.49
CA HIS A 139 -1.51 11.81 6.77
C HIS A 139 -0.65 11.40 7.98
N HIS A 140 -1.09 10.39 8.74
CA HIS A 140 -0.40 9.86 9.91
C HIS A 140 0.10 8.44 9.61
N PHE A 141 1.30 8.34 9.05
CA PHE A 141 1.88 7.08 8.62
C PHE A 141 3.39 7.02 8.88
N PHE A 142 3.89 5.80 8.90
CA PHE A 142 5.31 5.46 9.00
C PHE A 142 5.63 4.49 7.86
N TYR A 143 6.50 4.87 6.97
CA TYR A 143 6.92 4.01 5.87
C TYR A 143 8.43 3.81 5.92
N PHE A 144 8.85 2.57 6.15
CA PHE A 144 10.25 2.23 6.33
C PHE A 144 10.88 1.61 5.08
N GLY A 145 10.09 0.97 4.24
CA GLY A 145 10.60 0.29 3.06
C GLY A 145 11.75 -0.66 3.41
N CYS A 146 12.90 -0.49 2.75
CA CYS A 146 14.07 -1.32 2.97
C CYS A 146 14.79 -1.07 4.32
N ASN A 147 14.47 0.01 5.03
CA ASN A 147 14.97 0.31 6.36
C ASN A 147 14.05 -0.24 7.47
N ALA A 148 13.19 -1.20 7.15
CA ALA A 148 12.19 -1.76 8.03
C ALA A 148 12.77 -2.26 9.36
N PRO A 149 12.37 -1.68 10.51
CA PRO A 149 12.83 -2.14 11.81
C PRO A 149 12.24 -3.51 12.16
N LYS A 150 12.98 -4.29 12.94
CA LYS A 150 12.43 -5.49 13.55
C LYS A 150 11.41 -5.11 14.61
N VAL A 151 10.24 -5.72 14.56
CA VAL A 151 9.24 -5.59 15.60
C VAL A 151 9.76 -6.24 16.87
N PRO A 152 9.69 -5.59 18.06
CA PRO A 152 10.10 -6.16 19.32
C PRO A 152 9.46 -7.52 19.60
N LYS A 153 10.16 -8.39 20.34
CA LYS A 153 9.70 -9.76 20.61
C LYS A 153 8.37 -9.81 21.37
N ASP A 154 8.16 -8.91 22.30
CA ASP A 154 6.93 -8.74 23.08
C ASP A 154 5.75 -8.24 22.24
N LEU A 155 6.03 -7.52 21.15
CA LEU A 155 5.03 -7.01 20.20
C LEU A 155 4.87 -7.87 18.95
N ILE A 156 5.58 -8.99 18.83
CA ILE A 156 5.66 -9.79 17.60
C ILE A 156 4.30 -10.27 17.10
N SER A 157 3.33 -10.42 18.00
CA SER A 157 1.96 -10.83 17.67
C SER A 157 1.19 -9.82 16.82
N ILE A 158 1.73 -8.59 16.66
CA ILE A 158 1.21 -7.62 15.70
C ILE A 158 1.49 -8.04 14.25
N CYS A 159 2.55 -8.83 14.01
CA CYS A 159 2.89 -9.31 12.68
C CYS A 159 1.84 -10.31 12.19
N CYS A 160 1.39 -10.14 10.96
CA CYS A 160 0.41 -11.04 10.36
C CYS A 160 1.02 -12.41 10.06
N THR A 161 0.40 -13.47 10.56
CA THR A 161 0.78 -14.85 10.25
C THR A 161 -0.09 -15.49 9.17
N SER A 162 -1.28 -14.93 8.92
CA SER A 162 -2.23 -15.45 7.94
C SER A 162 -1.73 -15.28 6.50
N ARG A 163 -2.29 -16.09 5.59
CA ARG A 163 -1.95 -16.05 4.16
C ARG A 163 -2.39 -14.74 3.50
N ASN A 164 -3.53 -14.22 3.91
CA ASN A 164 -4.11 -13.01 3.32
C ASN A 164 -3.90 -11.81 4.26
N TYR A 165 -4.94 -11.37 4.94
CA TYR A 165 -4.88 -10.33 5.97
C TYR A 165 -5.62 -10.79 7.23
N SER A 166 -5.38 -10.11 8.34
CA SER A 166 -6.10 -10.33 9.59
C SER A 166 -6.35 -9.00 10.28
N TYR A 167 -7.54 -8.81 10.86
CA TYR A 167 -7.85 -7.69 11.75
C TYR A 167 -8.48 -8.16 13.07
N LYS A 168 -8.81 -9.45 13.16
CA LYS A 168 -9.27 -10.11 14.37
C LYS A 168 -8.09 -10.68 15.15
N LYS A 169 -8.28 -10.99 16.43
CA LYS A 169 -7.27 -11.64 17.30
C LYS A 169 -6.07 -10.75 17.65
N VAL A 170 -6.28 -9.44 17.74
CA VAL A 170 -5.32 -8.52 18.34
C VAL A 170 -6.05 -7.75 19.40
N SER A 171 -5.53 -7.76 20.63
CA SER A 171 -6.08 -6.98 21.72
C SER A 171 -5.82 -5.49 21.49
N GLU A 172 -6.68 -4.63 22.01
CA GLU A 172 -6.45 -3.18 21.96
C GLU A 172 -5.17 -2.80 22.70
N ASP A 173 -4.81 -3.48 23.77
CA ASP A 173 -3.59 -3.20 24.52
C ASP A 173 -2.36 -3.48 23.68
N LEU A 174 -2.30 -4.61 22.97
CA LEU A 174 -1.20 -4.88 22.04
C LEU A 174 -1.09 -3.81 20.94
N ILE A 175 -2.23 -3.31 20.43
CA ILE A 175 -2.22 -2.23 19.42
C ILE A 175 -1.67 -0.95 20.06
N LYS A 176 -2.12 -0.59 21.25
CA LYS A 176 -1.63 0.60 21.97
C LYS A 176 -0.13 0.51 22.27
N ASP A 177 0.34 -0.64 22.77
CA ASP A 177 1.76 -0.86 23.07
C ASP A 177 2.61 -0.77 21.81
N PHE A 178 2.14 -1.36 20.70
CA PHE A 178 2.81 -1.25 19.40
C PHE A 178 2.89 0.20 18.91
N LEU A 179 1.80 0.97 19.01
CA LEU A 179 1.77 2.37 18.61
C LEU A 179 2.65 3.22 19.51
N SER A 180 2.65 2.99 20.82
CA SER A 180 3.53 3.65 21.77
C SER A 180 5.00 3.40 21.42
N TRP A 181 5.38 2.14 21.13
CA TRP A 181 6.71 1.81 20.65
C TRP A 181 7.07 2.53 19.35
N LEU A 182 6.14 2.55 18.38
CA LEU A 182 6.36 3.15 17.08
C LEU A 182 6.57 4.67 17.18
N GLU A 183 5.65 5.37 17.85
CA GLU A 183 5.65 6.82 17.99
C GLU A 183 6.75 7.35 18.92
N SER A 184 7.23 6.53 19.88
CA SER A 184 8.36 6.91 20.74
C SER A 184 9.71 6.89 20.02
N LYS A 185 9.82 6.15 18.89
CA LYS A 185 11.08 5.94 18.18
C LYS A 185 11.16 6.62 16.82
N TYR A 186 10.03 6.86 16.20
CA TYR A 186 9.97 7.34 14.82
C TYR A 186 8.99 8.49 14.66
N THR A 187 9.32 9.41 13.79
CA THR A 187 8.42 10.49 13.35
C THR A 187 7.52 10.01 12.23
N VAL A 188 6.38 10.68 12.05
CA VAL A 188 5.49 10.44 10.90
C VAL A 188 6.23 10.73 9.59
N GLY A 189 6.05 9.87 8.58
CA GLY A 189 6.60 10.07 7.24
C GLY A 189 7.39 8.88 6.69
N ILE A 190 8.29 9.16 5.76
CA ILE A 190 9.10 8.18 5.02
C ILE A 190 10.48 8.07 5.68
N HIS A 191 10.92 6.84 5.97
CA HIS A 191 12.20 6.51 6.61
C HIS A 191 13.14 5.69 5.70
N GLY A 192 12.69 5.27 4.55
CA GLY A 192 13.49 4.50 3.60
C GLY A 192 12.80 4.30 2.27
N ASP A 193 13.57 3.90 1.28
CA ASP A 193 13.09 3.62 -0.06
C ASP A 193 12.33 2.28 -0.11
N PRO A 194 11.41 2.10 -1.07
CA PRO A 194 10.81 0.81 -1.37
C PRO A 194 11.84 -0.29 -1.58
N CYS A 195 11.58 -1.46 -0.99
CA CYS A 195 12.56 -2.55 -0.92
C CYS A 195 13.02 -3.04 -2.30
N ASN A 196 12.12 -3.05 -3.29
CA ASN A 196 12.41 -3.57 -4.62
C ASN A 196 13.04 -2.54 -5.58
N TRP A 197 13.24 -1.30 -5.15
CA TRP A 197 13.91 -0.32 -6.01
C TRP A 197 15.38 -0.62 -6.27
N LYS A 198 16.02 -1.41 -5.42
CA LYS A 198 17.40 -1.87 -5.59
C LYS A 198 17.59 -2.80 -6.81
N GLU A 199 16.51 -3.38 -7.31
CA GLU A 199 16.48 -4.29 -8.45
C GLU A 199 16.40 -3.55 -9.81
N PHE A 200 16.46 -2.23 -9.82
CA PHE A 200 16.20 -1.37 -10.98
C PHE A 200 17.32 -1.29 -12.04
N ASN A 201 18.16 -2.30 -12.10
CA ASN A 201 18.98 -2.55 -13.31
C ASN A 201 18.23 -3.44 -14.34
N LEU A 202 17.01 -3.89 -14.02
CA LEU A 202 16.18 -4.69 -14.91
C LEU A 202 15.20 -3.81 -15.69
N PRO A 203 14.89 -4.14 -16.95
CA PRO A 203 13.86 -3.44 -17.70
C PRO A 203 12.55 -3.44 -16.94
N LYS A 204 11.92 -2.27 -16.89
CA LYS A 204 10.65 -1.96 -16.21
C LYS A 204 9.54 -3.01 -16.37
N LEU A 205 9.61 -3.74 -17.47
CA LEU A 205 8.58 -4.64 -17.98
C LEU A 205 8.62 -6.05 -17.37
N ASP A 206 9.72 -6.45 -16.75
CA ASP A 206 9.88 -7.82 -16.24
C ASP A 206 9.36 -8.01 -14.80
N ILE A 207 9.11 -6.90 -14.11
CA ILE A 207 8.77 -6.90 -12.67
C ILE A 207 7.34 -7.40 -12.41
N TYR A 208 6.43 -7.29 -13.37
CA TYR A 208 5.00 -7.56 -13.19
C TYR A 208 4.48 -8.81 -13.90
N ASP A 209 5.32 -9.53 -14.64
CA ASP A 209 4.90 -10.73 -15.37
C ASP A 209 4.84 -11.98 -14.48
N ASP A 210 5.55 -11.96 -13.37
CA ASP A 210 5.56 -13.07 -12.41
C ASP A 210 4.47 -12.89 -11.36
N GLY A 211 3.21 -13.04 -11.80
CA GLY A 211 2.08 -13.36 -10.93
C GLY A 211 2.12 -12.74 -9.53
N ILE A 212 1.86 -11.45 -9.42
CA ILE A 212 1.45 -10.87 -8.15
C ILE A 212 0.04 -11.43 -7.86
N GLU A 213 -0.01 -12.63 -7.25
CA GLU A 213 -1.22 -13.19 -6.62
C GLU A 213 -1.47 -12.56 -5.24
#